data_7ad7c96184eb1e83c3139cf48087662c
#
_entry.id   7ad7c96184eb1e83c3139cf48087662c
#
_cell.length_a   1.000
_cell.length_b   1.000
_cell.length_c   1.000
_cell.angle_alpha   90.00
_cell.angle_beta   90.00
_cell.angle_gamma   90.00
#
_symmetry.space_group_name_H-M   'P 1'
#
loop_
_entity.id
_entity.type
_entity.pdbx_description
1 polymer ?
#
loop_
_entity_poly.entity_id
_entity_poly.type
_entity_poly.pdbx_seq_one_letter_code
_entity_poly.pdbx_strand_id
1 'polypeptide(L)'
;MNKNIILTIILFCLFAVSTQAQEDRNHGIVWSSLHGLEYSVKAGVSIGGTLPIPFPEEIRSIDSYNPTIAIALEGYARKWFDTNKNWGLTVGVRLENKSMKTDATVKNYGMEIIGDGGERLKGNWTGGVNTKVKNSYLTIPVLATYKLTKRWNIMVGPYVSYLIDKDFSGSVYDGYLRENEPTGEKVEFTDGKSASYDFTNDLRKFQWGLQLGGEWRAFKHLNVYADLTWGLNDIFQKDFNTITFAMYPVYLNVGFGYAF
;
A
#
# COMPACT_ATOMS: atom_id res chain seq x y z
N MET A 1 12.76 -14.49 1.12
CA MET A 1 13.40 -13.87 -0.06
C MET A 1 14.86 -13.60 0.29
N ASN A 2 15.82 -14.13 -0.48
CA ASN A 2 17.26 -14.05 -0.16
C ASN A 2 17.72 -12.60 -0.11
N LYS A 3 18.38 -12.19 1.00
CA LYS A 3 19.01 -10.88 1.18
C LYS A 3 19.90 -10.48 0.00
N ASN A 4 20.43 -11.45 -0.73
CA ASN A 4 21.28 -11.26 -1.90
C ASN A 4 20.52 -10.68 -3.12
N ILE A 5 19.21 -10.94 -3.27
CA ILE A 5 18.41 -10.39 -4.38
C ILE A 5 18.18 -8.90 -4.18
N ILE A 6 17.90 -8.47 -2.95
CA ILE A 6 17.70 -7.05 -2.61
C ILE A 6 19.01 -6.27 -2.82
N LEU A 7 20.14 -6.85 -2.39
CA LEU A 7 21.45 -6.24 -2.59
C LEU A 7 21.80 -6.13 -4.08
N THR A 8 21.46 -7.12 -4.89
CA THR A 8 21.71 -7.12 -6.35
C THR A 8 20.86 -6.06 -7.05
N ILE A 9 19.60 -5.86 -6.66
CA ILE A 9 18.73 -4.84 -7.22
C ILE A 9 19.25 -3.44 -6.85
N ILE A 10 19.67 -3.22 -5.59
CA ILE A 10 20.27 -1.96 -5.15
C ILE A 10 21.57 -1.69 -5.89
N LEU A 11 22.43 -2.70 -6.07
CA LEU A 11 23.67 -2.57 -6.85
C LEU A 11 23.41 -2.26 -8.33
N PHE A 12 22.39 -2.86 -8.93
CA PHE A 12 22.01 -2.61 -10.32
C PHE A 12 21.49 -1.17 -10.52
N CYS A 13 20.73 -0.63 -9.56
CA CYS A 13 20.30 0.77 -9.56
C CYS A 13 21.48 1.74 -9.40
N LEU A 14 22.51 1.39 -8.61
CA LEU A 14 23.70 2.21 -8.43
C LEU A 14 24.63 2.17 -9.65
N PHE A 15 24.71 1.05 -10.37
CA PHE A 15 25.49 0.94 -11.62
C PHE A 15 24.88 1.68 -12.80
N ALA A 16 23.57 1.88 -12.83
CA ALA A 16 22.90 2.65 -13.89
C ALA A 16 23.23 4.15 -13.87
N VAL A 17 23.83 4.66 -12.78
CA VAL A 17 24.20 6.07 -12.63
C VAL A 17 25.61 6.39 -13.15
N SER A 18 26.45 5.40 -13.42
CA SER A 18 27.88 5.61 -13.71
C SER A 18 28.28 5.51 -15.18
N THR A 19 27.34 5.41 -16.13
CA THR A 19 27.64 5.46 -17.56
C THR A 19 27.42 6.85 -18.14
N GLN A 20 28.12 7.84 -17.64
CA GLN A 20 28.38 9.07 -18.38
C GLN A 20 29.81 9.00 -18.93
N ALA A 21 29.95 8.65 -20.18
CA ALA A 21 30.94 9.16 -21.13
C ALA A 21 31.06 8.24 -22.35
N GLN A 22 30.38 8.57 -23.41
CA GLN A 22 30.98 8.53 -24.73
C GLN A 22 30.12 9.33 -25.74
N GLU A 23 30.78 10.29 -26.34
CA GLU A 23 30.23 11.23 -27.33
C GLU A 23 29.80 10.54 -28.63
N ASP A 24 28.68 11.07 -29.13
CA ASP A 24 28.28 11.27 -30.54
C ASP A 24 28.52 10.19 -31.58
N ARG A 25 27.42 9.59 -32.04
CA ARG A 25 26.88 9.56 -33.41
C ARG A 25 25.76 8.52 -33.54
N ASN A 26 24.63 8.94 -34.11
CA ASN A 26 23.38 8.19 -34.31
C ASN A 26 22.55 7.94 -33.06
N HIS A 27 21.94 9.00 -32.58
CA HIS A 27 20.99 8.93 -31.49
C HIS A 27 19.66 8.35 -31.97
N GLY A 28 19.45 7.05 -31.72
CA GLY A 28 18.19 6.39 -31.97
C GLY A 28 17.08 6.89 -31.03
N ILE A 29 15.83 6.50 -31.31
CA ILE A 29 14.62 6.84 -30.52
C ILE A 29 14.81 6.57 -29.05
N VAL A 30 15.51 5.51 -28.67
CA VAL A 30 15.79 5.14 -27.26
C VAL A 30 16.66 6.19 -26.59
N TRP A 31 17.72 6.66 -27.24
CA TRP A 31 18.60 7.70 -26.68
C TRP A 31 17.86 9.02 -26.47
N SER A 32 17.08 9.48 -27.47
CA SER A 32 16.30 10.72 -27.36
C SER A 32 15.23 10.62 -26.26
N SER A 33 14.70 9.42 -26.00
CA SER A 33 13.74 9.17 -24.92
C SER A 33 14.39 9.22 -23.53
N LEU A 34 15.64 8.81 -23.39
CA LEU A 34 16.39 8.82 -22.14
C LEU A 34 17.11 10.15 -21.87
N HIS A 35 17.24 11.02 -22.89
CA HIS A 35 17.92 12.30 -22.72
C HIS A 35 17.03 13.33 -22.03
N GLY A 36 17.60 14.10 -21.09
CA GLY A 36 16.85 15.12 -20.35
C GLY A 36 15.93 14.57 -19.25
N LEU A 37 16.19 13.36 -18.77
CA LEU A 37 15.53 12.81 -17.60
C LEU A 37 16.07 13.46 -16.32
N GLU A 38 15.16 13.83 -15.42
CA GLU A 38 15.49 14.25 -14.06
C GLU A 38 15.30 13.04 -13.14
N TYR A 39 16.34 12.66 -12.40
CA TYR A 39 16.31 11.55 -11.48
C TYR A 39 16.16 12.05 -10.05
N SER A 40 15.42 11.32 -9.23
CA SER A 40 15.27 11.62 -7.82
C SER A 40 15.02 10.36 -7.02
N VAL A 41 15.34 10.44 -5.74
CA VAL A 41 14.99 9.43 -4.75
C VAL A 41 14.13 10.05 -3.66
N LYS A 42 13.18 9.31 -3.12
CA LYS A 42 12.30 9.71 -2.02
C LYS A 42 12.39 8.69 -0.90
N ALA A 43 12.34 9.17 0.32
CA ALA A 43 12.18 8.34 1.51
C ALA A 43 11.13 8.97 2.44
N GLY A 44 10.25 8.17 2.99
CA GLY A 44 9.18 8.66 3.84
C GLY A 44 8.46 7.57 4.60
N VAL A 45 7.34 7.98 5.18
CA VAL A 45 6.45 7.10 5.96
C VAL A 45 5.07 7.07 5.35
N SER A 46 4.45 5.90 5.38
CA SER A 46 3.08 5.67 4.94
C SER A 46 2.15 5.66 6.14
N ILE A 47 1.08 6.43 6.09
CA ILE A 47 0.03 6.52 7.10
C ILE A 47 -1.29 6.25 6.40
N GLY A 48 -2.09 5.33 6.90
CA GLY A 48 -3.36 4.99 6.29
C GLY A 48 -3.81 3.59 6.66
N GLY A 49 -4.77 3.08 5.93
CA GLY A 49 -5.33 1.77 6.24
C GLY A 49 -5.97 1.12 5.04
N THR A 50 -6.40 -0.10 5.28
CA THR A 50 -7.25 -0.85 4.38
C THR A 50 -8.68 -0.69 4.87
N LEU A 51 -9.49 -0.01 4.09
CA LEU A 51 -10.81 0.45 4.48
C LEU A 51 -11.89 -0.28 3.68
N PRO A 52 -12.98 -0.72 4.32
CA PRO A 52 -14.17 -1.16 3.62
C PRO A 52 -14.88 0.04 2.99
N ILE A 53 -15.15 -0.02 1.70
CA ILE A 53 -15.88 1.04 0.97
C ILE A 53 -16.92 0.37 0.06
N PRO A 54 -18.22 0.63 0.23
CA PRO A 54 -18.83 1.44 1.29
C PRO A 54 -18.65 0.84 2.68
N PHE A 55 -18.83 1.67 3.71
CA PHE A 55 -18.69 1.22 5.11
C PHE A 55 -19.84 0.23 5.42
N PRO A 56 -19.54 -1.01 5.81
CA PRO A 56 -20.55 -2.06 5.99
C PRO A 56 -21.30 -1.90 7.31
N GLU A 57 -22.56 -2.34 7.30
CA GLU A 57 -23.42 -2.28 8.50
C GLU A 57 -22.95 -3.20 9.64
N GLU A 58 -22.16 -4.20 9.32
CA GLU A 58 -21.58 -5.14 10.28
C GLU A 58 -20.59 -4.46 11.24
N ILE A 59 -19.91 -3.40 10.81
CA ILE A 59 -18.99 -2.63 11.67
C ILE A 59 -19.79 -1.57 12.42
N ARG A 60 -19.88 -1.69 13.74
CA ARG A 60 -20.65 -0.80 14.60
C ARG A 60 -19.84 0.40 15.09
N SER A 61 -18.59 0.18 15.44
CA SER A 61 -17.66 1.23 15.82
C SER A 61 -16.21 0.83 15.50
N ILE A 62 -15.38 1.83 15.29
CA ILE A 62 -13.93 1.68 15.28
C ILE A 62 -13.46 2.25 16.62
N ASP A 63 -13.02 1.37 17.51
CA ASP A 63 -12.71 1.71 18.90
C ASP A 63 -11.28 2.23 19.02
N SER A 64 -10.36 1.72 18.21
CA SER A 64 -9.01 2.27 18.09
C SER A 64 -8.45 2.10 16.67
N TYR A 65 -7.57 3.03 16.29
CA TYR A 65 -6.79 2.94 15.07
C TYR A 65 -5.36 3.38 15.34
N ASN A 66 -4.41 2.54 14.96
CA ASN A 66 -2.99 2.81 15.08
C ASN A 66 -2.31 2.63 13.71
N PRO A 67 -1.93 3.74 13.04
CA PRO A 67 -1.13 3.67 11.82
C PRO A 67 0.29 3.27 12.19
N THR A 68 0.56 1.99 12.24
CA THR A 68 1.91 1.47 12.50
C THR A 68 2.90 2.12 11.54
N ILE A 69 4.07 2.54 12.03
CA ILE A 69 5.10 3.17 11.20
C ILE A 69 5.44 2.24 10.04
N ALA A 70 5.20 2.71 8.84
CA ALA A 70 5.44 2.01 7.59
C ALA A 70 6.37 2.87 6.73
N ILE A 71 7.47 2.30 6.28
CA ILE A 71 8.52 3.02 5.54
C ILE A 71 8.28 2.84 4.04
N ALA A 72 8.55 3.89 3.26
CA ALA A 72 8.59 3.85 1.81
C ALA A 72 9.89 4.45 1.28
N LEU A 73 10.44 3.79 0.26
CA LEU A 73 11.61 4.24 -0.50
C LEU A 73 11.28 4.16 -1.99
N GLU A 74 11.45 5.27 -2.71
CA GLU A 74 11.14 5.37 -4.13
C GLU A 74 12.28 6.00 -4.91
N GLY A 75 12.65 5.40 -6.05
CA GLY A 75 13.44 6.02 -7.09
C GLY A 75 12.54 6.36 -8.27
N TYR A 76 12.66 7.54 -8.84
CA TYR A 76 11.89 7.91 -10.02
C TYR A 76 12.69 8.70 -11.04
N ALA A 77 12.24 8.60 -12.30
CA ALA A 77 12.71 9.40 -13.41
C ALA A 77 11.55 10.26 -13.94
N ARG A 78 11.81 11.53 -14.23
CA ARG A 78 10.86 12.50 -14.78
C ARG A 78 11.32 13.03 -16.10
N LYS A 79 10.46 13.00 -17.11
CA LYS A 79 10.67 13.64 -18.42
C LYS A 79 9.70 14.77 -18.61
N TRP A 80 10.22 15.94 -18.96
CA TRP A 80 9.42 17.09 -19.35
C TRP A 80 9.20 17.07 -20.86
N PHE A 81 7.98 17.41 -21.31
CA PHE A 81 7.60 17.37 -22.73
C PHE A 81 7.71 18.72 -23.41
N ASP A 82 7.57 19.80 -22.64
CA ASP A 82 7.60 21.16 -23.17
C ASP A 82 8.88 21.90 -22.76
N THR A 83 9.28 22.89 -23.57
CA THR A 83 10.46 23.74 -23.33
C THR A 83 10.38 24.49 -21.99
N ASN A 84 9.17 24.85 -21.57
CA ASN A 84 8.93 25.54 -20.30
C ASN A 84 8.90 24.59 -19.10
N LYS A 85 9.00 23.28 -19.33
CA LYS A 85 8.91 22.23 -18.30
C LYS A 85 7.64 22.33 -17.44
N ASN A 86 6.49 22.59 -18.08
CA ASN A 86 5.20 22.68 -17.39
C ASN A 86 4.57 21.29 -17.23
N TRP A 87 4.66 20.44 -18.26
CA TRP A 87 4.11 19.11 -18.30
C TRP A 87 5.19 18.05 -18.45
N GLY A 88 5.06 16.98 -17.72
CA GLY A 88 5.97 15.85 -17.79
C GLY A 88 5.32 14.54 -17.39
N LEU A 89 6.07 13.47 -17.56
CA LEU A 89 5.76 12.14 -17.08
C LEU A 89 6.79 11.73 -16.02
N THR A 90 6.32 11.24 -14.90
CA THR A 90 7.14 10.66 -13.85
C THR A 90 6.84 9.17 -13.74
N VAL A 91 7.87 8.35 -13.81
CA VAL A 91 7.79 6.90 -13.62
C VAL A 91 8.75 6.52 -12.50
N GLY A 92 8.28 5.74 -11.54
CA GLY A 92 9.05 5.36 -10.36
C GLY A 92 9.00 3.87 -10.08
N VAL A 93 9.88 3.47 -9.16
CA VAL A 93 9.85 2.16 -8.49
C VAL A 93 9.92 2.42 -6.99
N ARG A 94 8.91 1.98 -6.26
CA ARG A 94 8.77 2.19 -4.83
C ARG A 94 8.66 0.87 -4.09
N LEU A 95 9.47 0.73 -3.06
CA LEU A 95 9.32 -0.29 -2.03
C LEU A 95 8.61 0.36 -0.85
N GLU A 96 7.45 -0.15 -0.48
CA GLU A 96 6.63 0.44 0.58
C GLU A 96 6.04 -0.62 1.47
N ASN A 97 5.96 -0.30 2.76
CA ASN A 97 5.17 -1.04 3.72
C ASN A 97 3.84 -0.31 3.93
N LYS A 98 2.75 -1.08 4.01
CA LYS A 98 1.42 -0.62 4.34
C LYS A 98 0.96 -1.39 5.57
N SER A 99 0.85 -0.70 6.69
CA SER A 99 0.58 -1.35 7.97
C SER A 99 -0.45 -0.58 8.77
N MET A 100 -1.31 -1.30 9.48
CA MET A 100 -2.26 -0.75 10.44
C MET A 100 -2.60 -1.77 11.51
N LYS A 101 -3.06 -1.27 12.66
CA LYS A 101 -3.79 -2.04 13.67
C LYS A 101 -5.09 -1.32 13.98
N THR A 102 -6.17 -2.07 14.11
CA THR A 102 -7.50 -1.53 14.37
C THR A 102 -8.22 -2.42 15.35
N ASP A 103 -8.86 -1.84 16.34
CA ASP A 103 -9.86 -2.50 17.17
C ASP A 103 -11.23 -1.97 16.78
N ALA A 104 -12.19 -2.86 16.60
CA ALA A 104 -13.54 -2.52 16.18
C ALA A 104 -14.55 -3.41 16.89
N THR A 105 -15.74 -2.87 17.11
CA THR A 105 -16.91 -3.65 17.53
C THR A 105 -17.77 -3.96 16.33
N VAL A 106 -18.06 -5.24 16.11
CA VAL A 106 -18.82 -5.72 14.95
C VAL A 106 -20.04 -6.51 15.39
N LYS A 107 -21.02 -6.62 14.47
CA LYS A 107 -22.21 -7.43 14.65
C LYS A 107 -22.53 -8.18 13.36
N ASN A 108 -22.73 -9.50 13.51
CA ASN A 108 -23.07 -10.39 12.39
C ASN A 108 -22.01 -10.37 11.25
N TYR A 109 -20.75 -10.26 11.64
CA TYR A 109 -19.60 -10.15 10.74
C TYR A 109 -19.16 -11.55 10.31
N GLY A 110 -19.16 -11.82 8.99
CA GLY A 110 -18.68 -13.08 8.45
C GLY A 110 -17.20 -13.31 8.75
N MET A 111 -16.90 -14.44 9.44
CA MET A 111 -15.54 -14.71 9.92
C MET A 111 -15.26 -16.21 9.98
N GLU A 112 -13.99 -16.56 9.85
CA GLU A 112 -13.46 -17.87 10.20
C GLU A 112 -12.41 -17.68 11.31
N ILE A 113 -12.64 -18.27 12.47
CA ILE A 113 -11.78 -18.19 13.62
C ILE A 113 -11.09 -19.51 13.91
N ILE A 114 -9.96 -19.45 14.61
CA ILE A 114 -9.17 -20.61 15.03
C ILE A 114 -9.23 -20.63 16.56
N GLY A 115 -9.88 -21.65 17.10
CA GLY A 115 -9.99 -21.87 18.55
C GLY A 115 -8.66 -22.36 19.14
N ASP A 116 -8.62 -22.43 20.48
CA ASP A 116 -7.42 -22.82 21.24
C ASP A 116 -6.94 -24.24 20.93
N GLY A 117 -7.82 -25.13 20.47
CA GLY A 117 -7.51 -26.49 20.01
C GLY A 117 -7.04 -26.58 18.57
N GLY A 118 -7.01 -25.47 17.84
CA GLY A 118 -6.68 -25.42 16.41
C GLY A 118 -7.88 -25.75 15.49
N GLU A 119 -9.08 -25.95 16.04
CA GLU A 119 -10.31 -26.11 15.27
C GLU A 119 -10.67 -24.80 14.56
N ARG A 120 -11.17 -24.91 13.33
CA ARG A 120 -11.64 -23.79 12.54
C ARG A 120 -13.16 -23.74 12.59
N LEU A 121 -13.66 -22.60 13.04
CA LEU A 121 -15.09 -22.33 13.14
C LEU A 121 -15.44 -21.17 12.17
N LYS A 122 -16.30 -21.44 11.20
CA LYS A 122 -16.81 -20.44 10.27
C LYS A 122 -18.23 -20.04 10.66
N GLY A 123 -18.49 -18.72 10.62
CA GLY A 123 -19.81 -18.22 10.98
C GLY A 123 -19.88 -16.70 11.05
N ASN A 124 -20.82 -16.22 11.85
CA ASN A 124 -21.09 -14.80 12.03
C ASN A 124 -20.69 -14.37 13.44
N TRP A 125 -19.68 -13.52 13.50
CA TRP A 125 -19.13 -12.96 14.74
C TRP A 125 -19.90 -11.72 15.20
N THR A 126 -20.12 -11.62 16.51
CA THR A 126 -20.61 -10.40 17.16
C THR A 126 -19.79 -10.17 18.42
N GLY A 127 -19.07 -9.03 18.49
CA GLY A 127 -18.15 -8.70 19.59
C GLY A 127 -16.97 -7.85 19.10
N GLY A 128 -15.91 -7.83 19.91
CA GLY A 128 -14.67 -7.13 19.57
C GLY A 128 -13.83 -7.88 18.54
N VAL A 129 -13.19 -7.12 17.66
CA VAL A 129 -12.26 -7.61 16.63
C VAL A 129 -11.01 -6.75 16.62
N ASN A 130 -9.86 -7.35 16.85
CA ASN A 130 -8.57 -6.74 16.61
C ASN A 130 -8.05 -7.20 15.26
N THR A 131 -7.67 -6.25 14.40
CA THR A 131 -7.12 -6.54 13.07
C THR A 131 -5.73 -5.94 12.95
N LYS A 132 -4.79 -6.72 12.45
CA LYS A 132 -3.44 -6.31 12.12
C LYS A 132 -3.17 -6.59 10.66
N VAL A 133 -2.77 -5.54 9.94
CA VAL A 133 -2.32 -5.62 8.56
C VAL A 133 -0.86 -5.19 8.49
N LYS A 134 -0.02 -5.98 7.82
CA LYS A 134 1.37 -5.63 7.54
C LYS A 134 1.78 -6.19 6.20
N ASN A 135 1.68 -5.38 5.17
CA ASN A 135 1.95 -5.75 3.81
C ASN A 135 3.13 -4.96 3.23
N SER A 136 4.00 -5.63 2.46
CA SER A 136 5.11 -4.99 1.74
C SER A 136 4.88 -5.12 0.25
N TYR A 137 5.03 -4.00 -0.47
CA TYR A 137 4.75 -3.92 -1.90
C TYR A 137 5.96 -3.40 -2.68
N LEU A 138 6.10 -3.91 -3.89
CA LEU A 138 6.82 -3.27 -4.98
C LEU A 138 5.80 -2.53 -5.84
N THR A 139 5.88 -1.20 -5.88
CA THR A 139 4.91 -0.33 -6.55
C THR A 139 5.57 0.42 -7.70
N ILE A 140 4.89 0.49 -8.83
CA ILE A 140 5.32 1.23 -10.02
C ILE A 140 4.26 2.30 -10.31
N PRO A 141 4.47 3.56 -9.88
CA PRO A 141 3.64 4.69 -10.26
C PRO A 141 4.01 5.20 -11.65
N VAL A 142 3.01 5.61 -12.42
CA VAL A 142 3.13 6.29 -13.71
C VAL A 142 2.27 7.54 -13.68
N LEU A 143 2.91 8.70 -13.48
CA LEU A 143 2.22 9.92 -13.08
C LEU A 143 2.42 11.03 -14.10
N ALA A 144 1.33 11.62 -14.59
CA ALA A 144 1.39 12.92 -15.23
C ALA A 144 1.82 13.97 -14.19
N THR A 145 2.81 14.77 -14.53
CA THR A 145 3.37 15.79 -13.65
C THR A 145 3.09 17.16 -14.23
N TYR A 146 2.55 18.05 -13.41
CA TYR A 146 2.34 19.45 -13.76
C TYR A 146 3.10 20.35 -12.80
N LYS A 147 3.92 21.27 -13.36
CA LYS A 147 4.63 22.29 -12.61
C LYS A 147 3.71 23.47 -12.35
N LEU A 148 3.14 23.53 -11.14
CA LEU A 148 2.23 24.61 -10.74
C LEU A 148 2.99 25.94 -10.55
N THR A 149 4.19 25.87 -9.95
CA THR A 149 5.10 27.00 -9.75
C THR A 149 6.55 26.55 -9.89
N LYS A 150 7.51 27.48 -9.75
CA LYS A 150 8.95 27.11 -9.74
C LYS A 150 9.33 26.14 -8.61
N ARG A 151 8.49 26.01 -7.58
CA ARG A 151 8.76 25.18 -6.38
C ARG A 151 7.74 24.05 -6.18
N TRP A 152 6.59 24.08 -6.85
CA TRP A 152 5.51 23.11 -6.65
C TRP A 152 5.24 22.30 -7.90
N ASN A 153 5.27 21.01 -7.76
CA ASN A 153 4.80 20.05 -8.76
C ASN A 153 3.59 19.30 -8.20
N ILE A 154 2.60 19.06 -9.04
CA ILE A 154 1.47 18.17 -8.77
C ILE A 154 1.61 16.96 -9.69
N MET A 155 1.34 15.79 -9.17
CA MET A 155 1.45 14.53 -9.90
C MET A 155 0.16 13.75 -9.74
N VAL A 156 -0.35 13.18 -10.83
CA VAL A 156 -1.54 12.33 -10.79
C VAL A 156 -1.42 11.22 -11.81
N GLY A 157 -1.85 10.03 -11.46
CA GLY A 157 -1.87 8.90 -12.39
C GLY A 157 -2.09 7.55 -11.73
N PRO A 158 -2.10 6.49 -12.52
CA PRO A 158 -2.22 5.14 -12.01
C PRO A 158 -0.94 4.63 -11.37
N TYR A 159 -1.11 3.62 -10.52
CA TYR A 159 -0.03 2.78 -10.03
C TYR A 159 -0.43 1.31 -10.08
N VAL A 160 0.56 0.45 -10.16
CA VAL A 160 0.43 -0.99 -9.96
C VAL A 160 1.39 -1.43 -8.86
N SER A 161 0.96 -2.37 -8.02
CA SER A 161 1.74 -2.87 -6.90
C SER A 161 1.71 -4.40 -6.89
N TYR A 162 2.84 -4.99 -6.59
CA TYR A 162 3.00 -6.42 -6.37
C TYR A 162 3.30 -6.68 -4.90
N LEU A 163 2.52 -7.55 -4.27
CA LEU A 163 2.65 -7.94 -2.88
C LEU A 163 3.85 -8.88 -2.70
N ILE A 164 4.86 -8.44 -1.94
CA ILE A 164 6.10 -9.17 -1.68
C ILE A 164 6.02 -9.95 -0.38
N ASP A 165 5.51 -9.29 0.68
CA ASP A 165 5.32 -9.87 1.99
C ASP A 165 3.96 -9.46 2.54
N LYS A 166 3.32 -10.34 3.29
CA LYS A 166 1.91 -10.20 3.66
C LYS A 166 1.63 -10.73 5.05
N ASP A 167 0.78 -10.01 5.77
CA ASP A 167 0.19 -10.42 7.05
C ASP A 167 -1.17 -9.72 7.18
N PHE A 168 -2.23 -10.51 7.25
CA PHE A 168 -3.57 -10.06 7.60
C PHE A 168 -4.12 -11.01 8.64
N SER A 169 -3.94 -10.66 9.89
CA SER A 169 -4.25 -11.51 11.03
C SER A 169 -4.89 -10.70 12.15
N GLY A 170 -5.41 -11.39 13.14
CA GLY A 170 -5.99 -10.73 14.29
C GLY A 170 -6.60 -11.69 15.29
N SER A 171 -7.43 -11.13 16.17
CA SER A 171 -8.15 -11.88 17.18
C SER A 171 -9.55 -11.32 17.40
N VAL A 172 -10.43 -12.17 17.84
CA VAL A 172 -11.78 -11.83 18.29
C VAL A 172 -11.89 -12.05 19.79
N TYR A 173 -12.66 -11.21 20.47
CA TYR A 173 -12.79 -11.22 21.93
C TYR A 173 -14.12 -10.61 22.37
N ASP A 174 -14.51 -10.92 23.60
CA ASP A 174 -15.72 -10.39 24.25
C ASP A 174 -16.97 -10.46 23.36
N GLY A 175 -17.29 -11.67 22.91
CA GLY A 175 -18.38 -11.86 21.97
C GLY A 175 -18.80 -13.31 21.79
N TYR A 176 -19.45 -13.58 20.67
CA TYR A 176 -19.88 -14.91 20.27
C TYR A 176 -19.86 -15.10 18.76
N LEU A 177 -19.59 -16.33 18.34
CA LEU A 177 -19.76 -16.79 16.97
C LEU A 177 -21.08 -17.57 16.85
N ARG A 178 -21.85 -17.31 15.78
CA ARG A 178 -22.92 -18.21 15.34
C ARG A 178 -22.41 -19.02 14.15
N GLU A 179 -22.43 -20.34 14.31
CA GLU A 179 -21.88 -21.24 13.31
C GLU A 179 -22.70 -21.24 12.02
N ASN A 180 -22.01 -21.18 10.89
CA ASN A 180 -22.51 -21.28 9.53
C ASN A 180 -23.50 -20.18 9.13
N GLU A 181 -24.49 -19.86 9.92
CA GLU A 181 -25.57 -18.90 9.62
C GLU A 181 -25.89 -17.99 10.83
N PRO A 182 -26.54 -16.83 10.63
CA PRO A 182 -26.84 -15.88 11.70
C PRO A 182 -27.72 -16.43 12.84
N THR A 183 -28.42 -17.54 12.60
CA THR A 183 -29.28 -18.24 13.58
C THR A 183 -28.67 -19.53 14.10
N GLY A 184 -27.46 -19.88 13.66
CA GLY A 184 -26.76 -21.10 14.04
C GLY A 184 -26.40 -21.21 15.52
N GLU A 185 -25.79 -22.33 15.91
CA GLU A 185 -25.33 -22.58 17.26
C GLU A 185 -24.38 -21.48 17.75
N LYS A 186 -24.54 -21.09 19.01
CA LYS A 186 -23.81 -19.96 19.60
C LYS A 186 -22.62 -20.47 20.40
N VAL A 187 -21.42 -20.11 19.95
CA VAL A 187 -20.17 -20.35 20.67
C VAL A 187 -19.71 -19.05 21.32
N GLU A 188 -19.64 -19.03 22.64
CA GLU A 188 -19.33 -17.82 23.43
C GLU A 188 -17.84 -17.70 23.75
N PHE A 189 -17.33 -16.47 23.63
CA PHE A 189 -15.98 -16.06 23.98
C PHE A 189 -16.06 -14.92 24.99
N THR A 190 -16.31 -15.27 26.26
CA THR A 190 -16.40 -14.36 27.39
C THR A 190 -15.28 -14.66 28.38
N ASP A 191 -15.14 -13.84 29.43
CA ASP A 191 -14.20 -14.06 30.52
C ASP A 191 -12.72 -14.11 30.07
N GLY A 192 -12.36 -13.25 29.13
CA GLY A 192 -10.98 -13.13 28.59
C GLY A 192 -10.61 -14.21 27.58
N LYS A 193 -11.55 -15.04 27.14
CA LYS A 193 -11.34 -15.97 26.03
C LYS A 193 -11.27 -15.19 24.72
N SER A 194 -10.33 -15.56 23.86
CA SER A 194 -10.17 -15.01 22.53
C SER A 194 -9.89 -16.12 21.52
N ALA A 195 -10.19 -15.88 20.26
CA ALA A 195 -9.78 -16.76 19.18
C ALA A 195 -9.02 -15.93 18.12
N SER A 196 -8.09 -16.56 17.45
CA SER A 196 -7.32 -15.90 16.37
C SER A 196 -7.97 -16.12 15.02
N TYR A 197 -7.60 -15.29 14.05
CA TYR A 197 -7.90 -15.51 12.65
C TYR A 197 -6.71 -15.10 11.77
N ASP A 198 -6.60 -15.72 10.60
CA ASP A 198 -5.51 -15.46 9.65
C ASP A 198 -6.03 -15.60 8.22
N PHE A 199 -6.11 -14.47 7.52
CA PHE A 199 -6.48 -14.37 6.10
C PHE A 199 -5.30 -13.97 5.22
N THR A 200 -4.08 -14.17 5.72
CA THR A 200 -2.84 -13.83 5.02
C THR A 200 -2.78 -14.50 3.65
N ASN A 201 -3.21 -15.76 3.53
CA ASN A 201 -3.14 -16.52 2.28
C ASN A 201 -4.18 -16.07 1.24
N ASP A 202 -5.24 -15.42 1.68
CA ASP A 202 -6.34 -14.96 0.84
C ASP A 202 -6.09 -13.58 0.22
N LEU A 203 -4.95 -12.95 0.56
CA LEU A 203 -4.58 -11.65 0.00
C LEU A 203 -4.18 -11.75 -1.48
N ARG A 204 -4.66 -10.79 -2.26
CA ARG A 204 -4.36 -10.64 -3.68
C ARG A 204 -2.93 -10.15 -3.89
N LYS A 205 -2.22 -10.78 -4.84
CA LYS A 205 -0.83 -10.42 -5.15
C LYS A 205 -0.71 -9.09 -5.91
N PHE A 206 -1.68 -8.77 -6.76
CA PHE A 206 -1.67 -7.54 -7.56
C PHE A 206 -2.70 -6.54 -7.05
N GLN A 207 -2.23 -5.33 -6.81
CA GLN A 207 -3.01 -4.16 -6.47
C GLN A 207 -2.80 -3.09 -7.53
N TRP A 208 -3.84 -2.33 -7.86
CA TRP A 208 -3.76 -1.18 -8.73
C TRP A 208 -4.68 -0.07 -8.23
N GLY A 209 -4.38 1.15 -8.61
CA GLY A 209 -5.16 2.28 -8.15
C GLY A 209 -4.68 3.59 -8.73
N LEU A 210 -5.09 4.68 -8.08
CA LEU A 210 -4.73 6.04 -8.43
C LEU A 210 -3.84 6.65 -7.35
N GLN A 211 -2.91 7.49 -7.79
CA GLN A 211 -2.05 8.29 -6.94
C GLN A 211 -2.22 9.76 -7.27
N LEU A 212 -2.38 10.59 -6.24
CA LEU A 212 -2.30 12.04 -6.30
C LEU A 212 -1.13 12.48 -5.43
N GLY A 213 -0.16 13.17 -6.00
CA GLY A 213 1.04 13.61 -5.33
C GLY A 213 1.28 15.10 -5.41
N GLY A 214 1.92 15.65 -4.38
CA GLY A 214 2.44 16.99 -4.32
C GLY A 214 3.91 16.97 -3.91
N GLU A 215 4.74 17.74 -4.61
CA GLU A 215 6.17 17.86 -4.34
C GLU A 215 6.53 19.34 -4.25
N TRP A 216 7.09 19.73 -3.12
CA TRP A 216 7.59 21.06 -2.88
C TRP A 216 9.12 21.08 -2.83
N ARG A 217 9.74 21.86 -3.72
CA ARG A 217 11.18 22.07 -3.72
C ARG A 217 11.57 23.06 -2.63
N ALA A 218 12.02 22.53 -1.49
CA ALA A 218 12.48 23.31 -0.34
C ALA A 218 13.82 23.98 -0.63
N PHE A 219 14.78 23.20 -1.18
CA PHE A 219 16.13 23.64 -1.57
C PHE A 219 16.49 23.12 -2.95
N LYS A 220 17.71 23.42 -3.42
CA LYS A 220 18.18 23.03 -4.76
C LYS A 220 18.03 21.54 -5.06
N HIS A 221 18.33 20.70 -4.09
CA HIS A 221 18.28 19.24 -4.20
C HIS A 221 17.30 18.57 -3.25
N LEU A 222 16.70 19.30 -2.31
CA LEU A 222 15.79 18.76 -1.31
C LEU A 222 14.35 19.11 -1.64
N ASN A 223 13.53 18.09 -1.74
CA ASN A 223 12.09 18.17 -1.91
C ASN A 223 11.38 17.60 -0.68
N VAL A 224 10.22 18.16 -0.37
CA VAL A 224 9.24 17.59 0.56
C VAL A 224 8.07 17.09 -0.29
N TYR A 225 7.56 15.92 0.00
CA TYR A 225 6.45 15.35 -0.78
C TYR A 225 5.34 14.78 0.09
N ALA A 226 4.17 14.72 -0.50
CA ALA A 226 3.00 14.01 0.02
C ALA A 226 2.28 13.34 -1.15
N ASP A 227 2.14 12.02 -1.08
CA ASP A 227 1.52 11.18 -2.11
C ASP A 227 0.36 10.39 -1.49
N LEU A 228 -0.86 10.68 -1.92
CA LEU A 228 -2.06 9.92 -1.55
C LEU A 228 -2.27 8.79 -2.58
N THR A 229 -2.33 7.56 -2.14
CA THR A 229 -2.63 6.38 -2.95
C THR A 229 -3.98 5.81 -2.56
N TRP A 230 -4.81 5.51 -3.56
CA TRP A 230 -6.10 4.85 -3.40
C TRP A 230 -6.15 3.61 -4.28
N GLY A 231 -6.17 2.42 -3.66
CA GLY A 231 -6.38 1.16 -4.37
C GLY A 231 -7.82 1.02 -4.85
N LEU A 232 -8.00 0.58 -6.08
CA LEU A 232 -9.30 0.45 -6.73
C LEU A 232 -9.76 -1.00 -6.88
N ASN A 233 -8.97 -1.95 -6.42
CA ASN A 233 -9.38 -3.34 -6.33
C ASN A 233 -9.30 -3.83 -4.89
N ASP A 234 -10.14 -4.80 -4.58
CA ASP A 234 -10.17 -5.48 -3.29
C ASP A 234 -8.81 -6.11 -2.97
N ILE A 235 -8.42 -6.06 -1.69
CA ILE A 235 -7.18 -6.69 -1.21
C ILE A 235 -7.27 -8.21 -1.20
N PHE A 236 -8.47 -8.79 -1.14
CA PHE A 236 -8.69 -10.23 -1.13
C PHE A 236 -8.83 -10.82 -2.53
N GLN A 237 -8.57 -12.10 -2.65
CA GLN A 237 -8.78 -12.87 -3.87
C GLN A 237 -10.28 -12.99 -4.16
N LYS A 238 -10.63 -13.25 -5.44
CA LYS A 238 -12.05 -13.28 -5.86
C LYS A 238 -12.85 -14.43 -5.27
N ASP A 239 -12.17 -15.52 -4.94
CA ASP A 239 -12.73 -16.74 -4.35
C ASP A 239 -12.85 -16.69 -2.83
N PHE A 240 -12.25 -15.68 -2.20
CA PHE A 240 -12.42 -15.42 -0.78
C PHE A 240 -13.78 -14.78 -0.50
N ASN A 241 -14.62 -15.47 0.27
CA ASN A 241 -15.99 -15.08 0.58
C ASN A 241 -16.33 -15.09 2.07
N THR A 242 -15.30 -15.19 2.92
CA THR A 242 -15.49 -15.18 4.39
C THR A 242 -15.88 -13.79 4.85
N ILE A 243 -15.17 -12.74 4.37
CA ILE A 243 -15.56 -11.34 4.55
C ILE A 243 -16.45 -10.94 3.36
N THR A 244 -17.63 -10.40 3.64
CA THR A 244 -18.69 -10.17 2.64
C THR A 244 -18.59 -8.84 1.89
N PHE A 245 -17.64 -7.99 2.26
CA PHE A 245 -17.40 -6.67 1.66
C PHE A 245 -15.98 -6.50 1.19
N ALA A 246 -15.79 -5.66 0.16
CA ALA A 246 -14.49 -5.35 -0.39
C ALA A 246 -13.72 -4.35 0.49
N MET A 247 -12.41 -4.53 0.58
CA MET A 247 -11.50 -3.66 1.33
C MET A 247 -10.46 -3.03 0.41
N TYR A 248 -10.28 -1.71 0.52
CA TYR A 248 -9.42 -0.92 -0.36
C TYR A 248 -8.30 -0.25 0.42
N PRO A 249 -7.03 -0.34 -0.03
CA PRO A 249 -5.92 0.36 0.62
C PRO A 249 -5.96 1.86 0.28
N VAL A 250 -6.00 2.70 1.31
CA VAL A 250 -5.89 4.16 1.20
C VAL A 250 -4.77 4.63 2.11
N TYR A 251 -3.69 5.15 1.52
CA TYR A 251 -2.49 5.54 2.26
C TYR A 251 -1.95 6.88 1.79
N LEU A 252 -1.57 7.71 2.75
CA LEU A 252 -0.80 8.92 2.55
C LEU A 252 0.67 8.63 2.85
N ASN A 253 1.54 8.87 1.88
CA ASN A 253 2.97 8.74 2.01
C ASN A 253 3.59 10.14 2.07
N VAL A 254 4.31 10.47 3.13
CA VAL A 254 4.94 11.78 3.33
C VAL A 254 6.42 11.61 3.65
N GLY A 255 7.24 12.53 3.15
CA GLY A 255 8.68 12.42 3.38
C GLY A 255 9.49 13.45 2.60
N PHE A 256 10.74 13.09 2.41
CA PHE A 256 11.73 13.91 1.74
C PHE A 256 12.26 13.23 0.50
N GLY A 257 12.64 14.02 -0.50
CA GLY A 257 13.26 13.56 -1.73
C GLY A 257 14.54 14.32 -2.03
N TYR A 258 15.46 13.66 -2.70
CA TYR A 258 16.68 14.25 -3.22
C TYR A 258 16.65 14.21 -4.74
N ALA A 259 16.79 15.39 -5.37
CA ALA A 259 16.86 15.55 -6.83
C ALA A 259 18.34 15.73 -7.24
N PHE A 260 18.77 14.91 -8.19
CA PHE A 260 20.15 14.94 -8.71
C PHE A 260 20.39 16.08 -9.69
#